data_0e4e3d1a6b4f84b1bd533afb7194a8b6
#
_entry.id   0e4e3d1a6b4f84b1bd533afb7194a8b6
#
_cell.length_a   1.000
_cell.length_b   1.000
_cell.length_c   1.000
_cell.angle_alpha   90.00
_cell.angle_beta   90.00
_cell.angle_gamma   90.00
#
_symmetry.space_group_name_H-M   'P 1'
#
loop_
_entity.id
_entity.type
_entity.pdbx_description
1 polymer ?
#
loop_
_entity_poly.entity_id
_entity_poly.type
_entity_poly.pdbx_seq_one_letter_code
_entity_poly.pdbx_strand_id
1 'polypeptide(L)'
;DVREPDEFAAYRIEGAKLIPMRTIPARLHEIDRKTDVVMICRSGARSHHAGQFLKQNGFERVYNLAGGVIAWAQDVERAAA
;
A
#
# COMPACT_ATOMS: atom_id res chain seq x y z
N ASP A 1 2.67 -1.33 -1.44
CA ASP A 1 1.56 -1.72 -2.30
C ASP A 1 1.28 -3.20 -2.07
N VAL A 2 0.05 -3.52 -1.68
CA VAL A 2 -0.33 -4.88 -1.28
C VAL A 2 -1.12 -5.63 -2.35
N ARG A 3 -1.17 -5.07 -3.56
CA ARG A 3 -1.85 -5.70 -4.70
C ARG A 3 -1.06 -6.90 -5.22
N GLU A 4 -1.63 -7.60 -6.19
CA GLU A 4 -0.95 -8.70 -6.85
C GLU A 4 0.06 -8.17 -7.88
N PRO A 5 1.08 -8.98 -8.24
CA PRO A 5 2.13 -8.53 -9.17
C PRO A 5 1.63 -8.08 -10.54
N ASP A 6 0.58 -8.68 -11.07
CA ASP A 6 0.01 -8.29 -12.36
C ASP A 6 -0.65 -6.92 -12.30
N GLU A 7 -1.33 -6.61 -11.19
CA GLU A 7 -1.89 -5.28 -10.97
C GLU A 7 -0.79 -4.22 -10.91
N PHE A 8 0.27 -4.52 -10.16
CA PHE A 8 1.41 -3.62 -9.99
C PHE A 8 2.16 -3.38 -11.29
N ALA A 9 2.30 -4.43 -12.12
CA ALA A 9 2.96 -4.31 -13.41
C ALA A 9 2.17 -3.46 -14.39
N ALA A 10 0.83 -3.52 -14.34
CA ALA A 10 -0.03 -2.74 -15.23
C ALA A 10 -0.03 -1.25 -14.89
N TYR A 11 -0.06 -0.92 -13.60
CA TYR A 11 -0.03 0.46 -13.11
C TYR A 11 0.43 0.48 -11.67
N ARG A 12 1.28 1.42 -11.32
CA ARG A 12 1.73 1.63 -9.94
C ARG A 12 2.05 3.09 -9.70
N ILE A 13 2.03 3.46 -8.42
CA ILE A 13 2.54 4.76 -8.00
C ILE A 13 4.06 4.66 -7.97
N GLU A 14 4.74 5.61 -8.59
CA GLU A 14 6.20 5.62 -8.64
C GLU A 14 6.79 5.64 -7.22
N GLY A 15 7.79 4.80 -7.00
CA GLY A 15 8.45 4.67 -5.69
C GLY A 15 7.78 3.67 -4.74
N ALA A 16 6.60 3.17 -5.08
CA ALA A 16 5.93 2.19 -4.23
C ALA A 16 6.64 0.83 -4.30
N LYS A 17 6.74 0.17 -3.14
CA LYS A 17 7.29 -1.17 -3.03
C LYS A 17 6.16 -2.18 -3.02
N LEU A 18 6.26 -3.22 -3.84
CA LEU A 18 5.27 -4.29 -3.88
C LEU A 18 5.55 -5.33 -2.79
N ILE A 19 4.58 -5.51 -1.90
CA ILE A 19 4.54 -6.64 -0.96
C ILE A 19 3.11 -7.18 -1.00
N PRO A 20 2.83 -8.18 -1.84
CA PRO A 20 1.47 -8.71 -1.95
C PRO A 20 0.91 -9.10 -0.60
N MET A 21 -0.35 -8.80 -0.37
CA MET A 21 -1.01 -8.93 0.94
C MET A 21 -0.77 -10.30 1.58
N ARG A 22 -0.85 -11.38 0.80
CA ARG A 22 -0.66 -12.75 1.30
C ARG A 22 0.77 -13.02 1.78
N THR A 23 1.74 -12.21 1.35
CA THR A 23 3.16 -12.41 1.71
C THR A 23 3.59 -11.55 2.90
N ILE A 24 2.76 -10.62 3.36
CA ILE A 24 3.12 -9.68 4.42
C ILE A 24 3.59 -10.38 5.69
N PRO A 25 2.92 -11.43 6.19
CA PRO A 25 3.37 -12.08 7.45
C PRO A 25 4.81 -12.57 7.39
N ALA A 26 5.25 -13.06 6.23
CA ALA A 26 6.62 -13.56 6.06
C ALA A 26 7.62 -12.44 5.74
N ARG A 27 7.14 -11.24 5.43
CA ARG A 27 7.98 -10.12 4.95
C ARG A 27 7.91 -8.87 5.83
N LEU A 28 7.45 -9.01 7.08
CA LEU A 28 7.38 -7.88 8.01
C LEU A 28 8.75 -7.23 8.23
N HIS A 29 9.83 -8.00 8.17
CA HIS A 29 11.19 -7.50 8.34
C HIS A 29 11.63 -6.54 7.22
N GLU A 30 10.93 -6.51 6.10
CA GLU A 30 11.23 -5.60 4.99
C GLU A 30 10.60 -4.22 5.19
N ILE A 31 9.77 -4.05 6.21
CA ILE A 31 9.07 -2.80 6.48
C ILE A 31 9.66 -2.15 7.72
N ASP A 32 10.08 -0.90 7.60
CA ASP A 32 10.67 -0.17 8.73
C ASP A 32 9.58 0.32 9.68
N ARG A 33 9.64 -0.11 10.93
CA ARG A 33 8.68 0.30 11.97
C ARG A 33 8.83 1.75 12.40
N LYS A 34 9.95 2.37 12.08
CA LYS A 34 10.28 3.74 12.54
C LYS A 34 9.87 4.81 11.55
N THR A 35 9.41 4.44 10.37
CA THR A 35 9.00 5.38 9.33
C THR A 35 7.49 5.32 9.12
N ASP A 36 6.96 6.36 8.45
CA ASP A 36 5.57 6.33 8.02
C ASP A 36 5.40 5.27 6.94
N VAL A 37 4.39 4.43 7.09
CA VAL A 37 4.05 3.39 6.13
C VAL A 37 2.70 3.71 5.52
N VAL A 38 2.66 3.94 4.22
CA VAL A 38 1.42 4.17 3.49
C VAL A 38 1.03 2.90 2.76
N MET A 39 -0.11 2.36 3.13
CA MET A 39 -0.65 1.12 2.56
C MET A 39 -1.46 1.44 1.31
N ILE A 40 -1.17 0.73 0.22
CA ILE A 40 -1.75 1.00 -1.09
C ILE A 40 -2.40 -0.27 -1.64
N CYS A 41 -3.61 -0.15 -2.16
CA CYS A 41 -4.21 -1.17 -3.02
C CYS A 41 -5.03 -0.50 -4.12
N ARG A 42 -5.90 -1.26 -4.79
CA ARG A 42 -6.68 -0.71 -5.89
C ARG A 42 -7.66 0.38 -5.44
N SER A 43 -8.45 0.11 -4.41
CA SER A 43 -9.52 1.01 -3.95
C SER A 43 -9.43 1.40 -2.48
N GLY A 44 -8.50 0.83 -1.72
CA GLY A 44 -8.31 1.12 -0.31
C GLY A 44 -8.79 0.03 0.65
N ALA A 45 -9.52 -0.98 0.18
CA ALA A 45 -10.08 -2.02 1.06
C ALA A 45 -9.04 -3.04 1.54
N ARG A 46 -8.31 -3.65 0.61
CA ARG A 46 -7.24 -4.62 0.96
C ARG A 46 -6.16 -3.98 1.80
N SER A 47 -5.75 -2.77 1.44
CA SER A 47 -4.71 -2.04 2.15
C SER A 47 -5.15 -1.64 3.55
N HIS A 48 -6.43 -1.36 3.76
CA HIS A 48 -6.96 -1.10 5.09
C HIS A 48 -6.79 -2.32 6.00
N HIS A 49 -7.17 -3.50 5.54
CA HIS A 49 -7.00 -4.74 6.31
C HIS A 49 -5.54 -5.07 6.55
N ALA A 50 -4.70 -4.92 5.54
CA ALA A 50 -3.26 -5.14 5.67
C ALA A 50 -2.64 -4.17 6.67
N GLY A 51 -3.07 -2.91 6.66
CA GLY A 51 -2.62 -1.91 7.62
C GLY A 51 -2.99 -2.26 9.05
N GLN A 52 -4.19 -2.80 9.28
CA GLN A 52 -4.59 -3.27 10.60
C GLN A 52 -3.70 -4.41 11.09
N PHE A 53 -3.34 -5.32 10.20
CA PHE A 53 -2.41 -6.40 10.53
C PHE A 53 -1.05 -5.85 10.97
N LEU A 54 -0.52 -4.85 10.26
CA LEU A 54 0.72 -4.20 10.66
C LEU A 54 0.60 -3.58 12.04
N LYS A 55 -0.48 -2.86 12.32
CA LYS A 55 -0.70 -2.25 13.63
C LYS A 55 -0.74 -3.28 14.75
N GLN A 56 -1.35 -4.42 14.50
CA GLN A 56 -1.38 -5.54 15.46
C GLN A 56 0.01 -6.13 15.69
N ASN A 57 0.94 -5.91 14.77
CA ASN A 57 2.32 -6.41 14.86
C ASN A 57 3.32 -5.31 15.23
N GLY A 58 2.86 -4.24 15.87
CA GLY A 58 3.72 -3.24 16.47
C GLY A 58 4.12 -2.08 15.58
N PHE A 59 3.50 -1.94 14.42
CA PHE A 59 3.70 -0.76 13.56
C PHE A 59 2.75 0.35 14.02
N GLU A 60 3.28 1.49 14.41
CA GLU A 60 2.48 2.59 14.95
C GLU A 60 2.08 3.63 13.92
N ARG A 61 2.91 3.81 12.88
CA ARG A 61 2.75 4.89 11.90
C ARG A 61 2.30 4.33 10.56
N VAL A 62 1.09 3.76 10.55
CA VAL A 62 0.51 3.11 9.39
C VAL A 62 -0.69 3.92 8.90
N TYR A 63 -0.67 4.25 7.63
CA TYR A 63 -1.73 5.04 6.97
C TYR A 63 -2.25 4.28 5.76
N ASN A 64 -3.52 4.46 5.46
CA ASN A 64 -4.12 3.87 4.28
C ASN A 64 -4.33 4.95 3.22
N LEU A 65 -3.92 4.68 1.99
CA LEU A 65 -4.23 5.57 0.87
C LEU A 65 -5.70 5.40 0.50
N ALA A 66 -6.54 6.30 0.99
CA ALA A 66 -7.98 6.25 0.75
C ALA A 66 -8.26 6.36 -0.76
N GLY A 67 -9.14 5.50 -1.25
CA GLY A 67 -9.46 5.46 -2.67
C GLY A 67 -8.44 4.70 -3.52
N GLY A 68 -7.28 4.35 -2.96
CA GLY A 68 -6.26 3.55 -3.60
C GLY A 68 -5.68 4.16 -4.86
N VAL A 69 -5.13 3.31 -5.72
CA VAL A 69 -4.51 3.78 -6.98
C VAL A 69 -5.53 4.38 -7.95
N ILE A 70 -6.80 3.99 -7.84
CA ILE A 70 -7.86 4.56 -8.69
C ILE A 70 -7.98 6.07 -8.44
N ALA A 71 -8.15 6.44 -7.17
CA ALA A 71 -8.26 7.85 -6.80
C ALA A 71 -6.94 8.60 -7.07
N TRP A 72 -5.81 7.97 -6.79
CA TRP A 72 -4.51 8.57 -7.06
C TRP A 72 -4.34 8.93 -8.54
N ALA A 73 -4.66 8.00 -9.45
CA ALA A 73 -4.54 8.24 -10.88
C ALA A 73 -5.44 9.39 -11.34
N GLN A 74 -6.65 9.49 -10.78
CA GLN A 74 -7.61 10.53 -11.15
C GLN A 74 -7.28 11.87 -10.51
N ASP A 75 -6.98 11.89 -9.23
CA ASP A 75 -6.93 13.12 -8.44
C ASP A 75 -5.53 13.73 -8.39
N VAL A 76 -4.49 12.92 -8.52
CA VAL A 76 -3.10 13.38 -8.40
C VAL A 76 -2.40 13.40 -9.77
N GLU A 77 -2.31 12.25 -10.42
CA GLU A 77 -1.54 12.18 -11.69
C GLU A 77 -2.20 12.96 -12.83
N ARG A 78 -3.53 12.91 -12.95
CA ARG A 78 -4.23 13.70 -13.98
C ARG A 78 -4.13 15.19 -13.72
N ALA A 79 -4.20 15.60 -12.46
CA ALA A 79 -4.06 17.00 -12.09
C ALA A 79 -2.65 17.53 -12.35
N ALA A 80 -1.63 16.66 -12.26
CA ALA A 80 -0.24 17.01 -12.50
C ALA A 80 0.12 17.06 -13.99
N ALA A 81 -0.69 16.44 -14.84
CA ALA A 81 -0.47 16.45 -16.27
C ALA A 81 -0.94 17.77 -16.88
#